data_31f8b5707bd19d5c2dfbb92b157b714c
#
_entry.id   31f8b5707bd19d5c2dfbb92b157b714c
#
_cell.length_a   1.000
_cell.length_b   1.000
_cell.length_c   1.000
_cell.angle_alpha   90.00
_cell.angle_beta   90.00
_cell.angle_gamma   90.00
#
_symmetry.space_group_name_H-M   'P 1'
#
loop_
_entity.id
_entity.type
_entity.pdbx_description
1 polymer ?
#
loop_
_entity_poly.entity_id
_entity_poly.type
_entity_poly.pdbx_seq_one_letter_code
_entity_poly.pdbx_strand_id
1 'polypeptide(L)'
;TGAISSFSKGEETSWADKDHQISAFMYRSHSFEEACQYGHTYNYNHGGEYPYKTPLGCQDSGLNTTGARSKRWYYSIHQIYRRDDHSSIVLNLNPPSELISLGYGAPASVYITLTAMEASMAIDLTWEGKRAVFLPESSWFEFTPKLQGDLSNRWVLSVDKMGKENIDTSDVVAKAGAVLHGLDPVYGGMTFRSGSEPSQAFRVESLDAGLMSPGYVRNTWNFEAYDGSPARPQDGAAFNLHSNLYTTNYVVYYPWIQEDSTSRFRFIIRADS
;
A
#
# COMPACT_ATOMS: atom_id res chain seq x y z
N THR A 1 8.90 6.64 11.26
CA THR A 1 8.38 6.07 10.01
C THR A 1 8.43 7.05 8.83
N GLY A 2 8.58 8.35 9.03
CA GLY A 2 8.46 9.35 7.96
C GLY A 2 7.02 9.62 7.50
N ALA A 3 6.05 9.03 8.15
CA ALA A 3 4.64 9.29 7.90
C ALA A 3 4.16 10.59 8.57
N ILE A 4 3.11 11.16 8.01
CA ILE A 4 2.48 12.35 8.55
C ILE A 4 1.69 11.96 9.81
N SER A 5 2.00 12.59 10.94
CA SER A 5 1.32 12.38 12.23
C SER A 5 0.46 13.58 12.68
N SER A 6 0.36 14.62 11.86
CA SER A 6 -0.56 15.74 12.05
C SER A 6 -0.93 16.31 10.69
N PHE A 7 -2.22 16.34 10.37
CA PHE A 7 -2.75 16.87 9.13
C PHE A 7 -4.12 17.50 9.41
N SER A 8 -4.20 18.81 9.34
CA SER A 8 -5.42 19.58 9.61
C SER A 8 -5.50 20.78 8.67
N LYS A 9 -6.71 21.28 8.50
CA LYS A 9 -6.98 22.52 7.77
C LYS A 9 -7.32 23.61 8.79
N GLY A 10 -6.42 24.57 8.96
CA GLY A 10 -6.58 25.60 9.98
C GLY A 10 -6.57 25.06 11.42
N GLU A 11 -7.53 25.49 12.25
CA GLU A 11 -7.69 25.07 13.65
C GLU A 11 -8.54 23.80 13.81
N GLU A 12 -8.88 23.14 12.71
CA GLU A 12 -9.71 21.94 12.71
C GLU A 12 -8.99 20.74 13.32
N THR A 13 -9.77 19.72 13.67
CA THR A 13 -9.24 18.48 14.23
C THR A 13 -8.33 17.77 13.22
N SER A 14 -7.18 17.33 13.69
CA SER A 14 -6.22 16.65 12.83
C SER A 14 -6.73 15.29 12.34
N TRP A 15 -6.53 15.01 11.07
CA TRP A 15 -6.78 13.72 10.42
C TRP A 15 -5.66 12.69 10.63
N ALA A 16 -4.64 13.04 11.40
CA ALA A 16 -3.54 12.15 11.73
C ALA A 16 -3.10 12.32 13.19
N ASP A 17 -2.58 11.27 13.77
CA ASP A 17 -1.86 11.29 15.05
C ASP A 17 -0.81 10.17 15.07
N LYS A 18 -0.22 9.88 16.23
CA LYS A 18 0.83 8.85 16.36
C LYS A 18 0.35 7.43 16.00
N ASP A 19 -0.95 7.15 16.17
CA ASP A 19 -1.56 5.84 15.94
C ASP A 19 -2.25 5.76 14.57
N HIS A 20 -2.58 6.92 13.97
CA HIS A 20 -3.24 7.07 12.69
C HIS A 20 -2.32 7.85 11.75
N GLN A 21 -1.45 7.14 11.08
CA GLN A 21 -0.43 7.74 10.22
C GLN A 21 -0.87 7.77 8.76
N ILE A 22 -0.58 8.88 8.09
CA ILE A 22 -0.85 9.08 6.67
C ILE A 22 0.48 9.04 5.92
N SER A 23 0.49 8.47 4.70
CA SER A 23 1.67 8.39 3.83
C SER A 23 2.85 7.59 4.41
N ALA A 24 2.58 6.43 4.98
CA ALA A 24 3.63 5.53 5.45
C ALA A 24 4.12 4.61 4.31
N PHE A 25 5.42 4.68 3.98
CA PHE A 25 6.03 3.70 3.08
C PHE A 25 6.32 2.40 3.83
N MET A 26 5.87 1.29 3.27
CA MET A 26 6.05 -0.05 3.82
C MET A 26 6.56 -1.01 2.73
N TYR A 27 7.63 -1.71 3.02
CA TYR A 27 8.09 -2.85 2.25
C TYR A 27 7.68 -4.14 2.96
N ARG A 28 7.18 -5.12 2.22
CA ARG A 28 6.77 -6.41 2.75
C ARG A 28 7.58 -7.53 2.11
N SER A 29 8.13 -8.37 2.95
CA SER A 29 8.75 -9.65 2.59
C SER A 29 7.87 -10.83 3.00
N HIS A 30 8.04 -11.96 2.36
CA HIS A 30 7.26 -13.17 2.59
C HIS A 30 8.18 -14.36 2.93
N SER A 31 7.73 -15.23 3.82
CA SER A 31 8.42 -16.47 4.14
C SER A 31 8.16 -17.55 3.10
N PHE A 32 8.94 -18.61 3.16
CA PHE A 32 8.72 -19.80 2.35
C PHE A 32 7.35 -20.42 2.63
N GLU A 33 6.97 -20.53 3.90
CA GLU A 33 5.70 -21.10 4.33
C GLU A 33 4.52 -20.28 3.79
N GLU A 34 4.58 -18.97 3.90
CA GLU A 34 3.53 -18.07 3.38
C GLU A 34 3.41 -18.21 1.86
N ALA A 35 4.53 -18.25 1.15
CA ALA A 35 4.54 -18.43 -0.29
C ALA A 35 3.97 -19.78 -0.72
N CYS A 36 4.30 -20.83 0.02
CA CYS A 36 3.77 -22.18 -0.22
C CYS A 36 2.27 -22.26 0.04
N GLN A 37 1.81 -21.70 1.13
CA GLN A 37 0.40 -21.66 1.47
C GLN A 37 -0.41 -20.94 0.38
N TYR A 38 0.08 -19.84 -0.11
CA TYR A 38 -0.53 -19.16 -1.26
C TYR A 38 -0.67 -20.08 -2.47
N GLY A 39 0.42 -20.72 -2.88
CA GLY A 39 0.41 -21.59 -4.04
C GLY A 39 -0.58 -22.76 -3.90
N HIS A 40 -0.68 -23.33 -2.71
CA HIS A 40 -1.66 -24.39 -2.42
C HIS A 40 -3.10 -23.86 -2.49
N THR A 41 -3.37 -22.71 -1.89
CA THR A 41 -4.69 -22.08 -1.91
C THR A 41 -5.11 -21.72 -3.33
N TYR A 42 -4.20 -21.17 -4.12
CA TYR A 42 -4.45 -20.83 -5.52
C TYR A 42 -4.78 -22.07 -6.36
N ASN A 43 -3.97 -23.14 -6.25
CA ASN A 43 -4.22 -24.38 -6.97
C ASN A 43 -5.54 -25.05 -6.57
N TYR A 44 -5.89 -25.03 -5.31
CA TYR A 44 -7.14 -25.58 -4.82
C TYR A 44 -8.35 -24.86 -5.42
N ASN A 45 -8.32 -23.53 -5.43
CA ASN A 45 -9.43 -22.72 -5.95
C ASN A 45 -9.61 -22.83 -7.48
N HIS A 46 -8.60 -23.29 -8.20
CA HIS A 46 -8.65 -23.52 -9.65
C HIS A 46 -8.84 -24.99 -10.04
N GLY A 47 -9.30 -25.82 -9.10
CA GLY A 47 -9.66 -27.23 -9.39
C GLY A 47 -8.48 -28.19 -9.54
N GLY A 48 -7.28 -27.78 -9.20
CA GLY A 48 -6.08 -28.63 -9.23
C GLY A 48 -5.61 -29.09 -10.62
N GLU A 49 -6.27 -28.66 -11.68
CA GLU A 49 -5.98 -29.07 -13.07
C GLU A 49 -4.97 -28.17 -13.80
N TYR A 50 -4.43 -27.16 -13.13
CA TYR A 50 -3.40 -26.34 -13.74
C TYR A 50 -2.10 -27.12 -13.89
N PRO A 51 -1.44 -27.04 -15.08
CA PRO A 51 -0.25 -27.84 -15.37
C PRO A 51 0.96 -27.50 -14.50
N TYR A 52 0.84 -26.48 -13.68
CA TYR A 52 1.90 -26.00 -12.79
C TYR A 52 1.70 -26.61 -11.40
N LYS A 53 2.24 -27.80 -11.22
CA LYS A 53 2.19 -28.54 -9.95
C LYS A 53 2.97 -27.88 -8.81
N THR A 54 3.64 -26.77 -9.08
CA THR A 54 4.55 -26.13 -8.15
C THR A 54 4.01 -24.77 -7.75
N PRO A 55 3.61 -24.56 -6.50
CA PRO A 55 3.29 -23.24 -6.01
C PRO A 55 4.48 -22.31 -6.19
N LEU A 56 4.23 -21.09 -6.69
CA LEU A 56 5.22 -20.03 -6.73
C LEU A 56 5.91 -19.91 -5.39
N GLY A 57 7.24 -19.96 -5.39
CA GLY A 57 8.06 -19.86 -4.20
C GLY A 57 8.24 -21.14 -3.39
N CYS A 58 7.49 -22.23 -3.67
CA CYS A 58 7.62 -23.48 -2.90
C CYS A 58 8.69 -24.43 -3.39
N GLN A 59 8.94 -24.50 -4.68
CA GLN A 59 9.97 -25.40 -5.22
C GLN A 59 10.95 -24.60 -6.06
N ASP A 60 12.22 -24.94 -5.96
CA ASP A 60 13.32 -24.43 -6.78
C ASP A 60 13.61 -22.92 -6.69
N SER A 61 12.86 -22.17 -5.87
CA SER A 61 13.16 -20.74 -5.65
C SER A 61 14.34 -20.48 -4.73
N GLY A 62 14.82 -21.50 -4.03
CA GLY A 62 15.82 -21.35 -2.99
C GLY A 62 15.31 -20.59 -1.75
N LEU A 63 14.04 -20.23 -1.71
CA LEU A 63 13.46 -19.42 -0.65
C LEU A 63 13.56 -20.10 0.73
N ASN A 64 13.46 -21.41 0.77
CA ASN A 64 13.63 -22.22 1.98
C ASN A 64 15.06 -22.20 2.55
N THR A 65 16.05 -21.83 1.77
CA THR A 65 17.46 -21.76 2.18
C THR A 65 17.91 -20.33 2.50
N THR A 66 17.10 -19.32 2.19
CA THR A 66 17.47 -17.92 2.36
C THR A 66 17.23 -17.38 3.76
N GLY A 67 16.47 -18.08 4.61
CA GLY A 67 15.97 -17.57 5.88
C GLY A 67 14.94 -16.44 5.71
N ALA A 68 14.29 -16.37 4.55
CA ALA A 68 13.25 -15.39 4.26
C ALA A 68 12.11 -15.51 5.28
N ARG A 69 11.58 -14.37 5.72
CA ARG A 69 10.50 -14.29 6.71
C ARG A 69 9.42 -13.30 6.28
N SER A 70 8.19 -13.60 6.66
CA SER A 70 7.06 -12.69 6.50
C SER A 70 7.16 -11.54 7.49
N LYS A 71 7.40 -10.33 6.98
CA LYS A 71 7.53 -9.15 7.83
C LYS A 71 7.18 -7.88 7.06
N ARG A 72 6.65 -6.90 7.79
CA ARG A 72 6.50 -5.52 7.35
C ARG A 72 7.70 -4.73 7.82
N TRP A 73 8.27 -3.98 6.90
CA TRP A 73 9.44 -3.18 7.13
C TRP A 73 9.10 -1.72 6.88
N TYR A 74 9.09 -0.93 7.93
CA TYR A 74 8.92 0.50 7.83
C TYR A 74 10.28 1.18 7.78
N TYR A 75 10.39 2.15 6.90
CA TYR A 75 11.59 2.95 6.75
C TYR A 75 11.64 4.03 7.82
N SER A 76 12.83 4.46 8.19
CA SER A 76 13.03 5.53 9.15
C SER A 76 13.59 6.78 8.46
N ILE A 77 13.24 7.94 9.00
CA ILE A 77 13.78 9.22 8.53
C ILE A 77 15.29 9.20 8.74
N HIS A 78 16.03 9.39 7.66
CA HIS A 78 17.46 9.64 7.66
C HIS A 78 17.73 11.14 7.67
N GLN A 79 17.05 11.89 6.81
CA GLN A 79 17.25 13.33 6.65
C GLN A 79 15.97 14.03 6.22
N ILE A 80 15.83 15.28 6.61
CA ILE A 80 14.73 16.16 6.21
C ILE A 80 15.36 17.39 5.54
N TYR A 81 14.89 17.69 4.34
CA TYR A 81 15.22 18.89 3.61
C TYR A 81 13.98 19.79 3.52
N ARG A 82 14.16 21.05 3.71
CA ARG A 82 13.11 22.05 3.56
C ARG A 82 13.51 23.03 2.48
N ARG A 83 12.60 23.36 1.62
CA ARG A 83 12.80 24.37 0.61
C ARG A 83 12.82 25.76 1.25
N ASP A 84 13.62 26.68 0.73
CA ASP A 84 13.81 28.02 1.33
C ASP A 84 12.50 28.82 1.35
N ASP A 85 11.64 28.65 0.33
CA ASP A 85 10.32 29.25 0.24
C ASP A 85 9.26 28.59 1.12
N HIS A 86 9.66 27.55 1.86
CA HIS A 86 8.80 26.76 2.74
C HIS A 86 7.61 26.06 2.05
N SER A 87 7.59 26.00 0.73
CA SER A 87 6.50 25.40 -0.05
C SER A 87 6.51 23.88 -0.02
N SER A 88 7.65 23.27 0.24
CA SER A 88 7.79 21.81 0.28
C SER A 88 8.84 21.31 1.28
N ILE A 89 8.64 20.07 1.71
CA ILE A 89 9.55 19.32 2.57
C ILE A 89 9.87 18.00 1.86
N VAL A 90 11.15 17.62 1.85
CA VAL A 90 11.60 16.33 1.34
C VAL A 90 12.09 15.48 2.51
N LEU A 91 11.49 14.33 2.68
CA LEU A 91 11.91 13.32 3.64
C LEU A 91 12.76 12.29 2.91
N ASN A 92 13.99 12.07 3.36
CA ASN A 92 14.80 10.94 2.93
C ASN A 92 14.66 9.83 3.97
N LEU A 93 14.24 8.66 3.53
CA LEU A 93 14.00 7.49 4.37
C LEU A 93 14.96 6.37 3.99
N ASN A 94 15.52 5.72 5.00
CA ASN A 94 16.37 4.55 4.84
C ASN A 94 15.69 3.28 5.37
N PRO A 95 15.96 2.12 4.73
CA PRO A 95 15.48 0.84 5.22
C PRO A 95 16.16 0.44 6.53
N PRO A 96 15.53 -0.42 7.34
CA PRO A 96 16.20 -1.05 8.47
C PRO A 96 17.44 -1.85 8.02
N SER A 97 18.51 -1.79 8.81
CA SER A 97 19.77 -2.51 8.50
C SER A 97 19.57 -4.02 8.37
N GLU A 98 18.67 -4.58 9.15
CA GLU A 98 18.29 -5.99 9.06
C GLU A 98 17.74 -6.35 7.67
N LEU A 99 16.89 -5.50 7.08
CA LEU A 99 16.33 -5.72 5.74
C LEU A 99 17.42 -5.76 4.67
N ILE A 100 18.40 -4.88 4.78
CA ILE A 100 19.54 -4.85 3.85
C ILE A 100 20.38 -6.12 3.99
N SER A 101 20.66 -6.55 5.21
CA SER A 101 21.52 -7.71 5.49
C SER A 101 20.90 -9.03 5.01
N LEU A 102 19.57 -9.12 4.96
CA LEU A 102 18.84 -10.30 4.48
C LEU A 102 18.80 -10.41 2.95
N GLY A 103 19.30 -9.43 2.23
CA GLY A 103 19.43 -9.50 0.77
C GLY A 103 18.14 -9.31 -0.03
N TYR A 104 17.07 -8.80 0.60
CA TYR A 104 15.84 -8.44 -0.11
C TYR A 104 16.06 -7.30 -1.14
N GLY A 105 15.14 -7.21 -2.10
CA GLY A 105 15.16 -6.22 -3.18
C GLY A 105 14.65 -4.83 -2.78
N ALA A 106 14.53 -4.56 -1.51
CA ALA A 106 14.04 -3.29 -1.00
C ALA A 106 14.82 -2.08 -1.54
N PRO A 107 14.15 -0.95 -1.84
CA PRO A 107 14.84 0.28 -2.22
C PRO A 107 15.89 0.70 -1.20
N ALA A 108 17.04 1.14 -1.69
CA ALA A 108 18.12 1.63 -0.82
C ALA A 108 17.76 2.94 -0.14
N SER A 109 16.99 3.78 -0.81
CA SER A 109 16.46 5.04 -0.28
C SER A 109 15.08 5.31 -0.82
N VAL A 110 14.24 5.95 -0.01
CA VAL A 110 12.92 6.46 -0.40
C VAL A 110 12.86 7.94 -0.08
N TYR A 111 12.42 8.73 -1.04
CA TYR A 111 12.22 10.17 -0.89
C TYR A 111 10.73 10.47 -0.96
N ILE A 112 10.22 11.20 0.00
CA ILE A 112 8.83 11.68 0.01
C ILE A 112 8.87 13.20 0.02
N THR A 113 8.42 13.81 -1.07
CA THR A 113 8.22 15.26 -1.15
C THR A 113 6.78 15.59 -0.81
N LEU A 114 6.60 16.43 0.19
CA LEU A 114 5.32 16.96 0.62
C LEU A 114 5.23 18.41 0.18
N THR A 115 4.23 18.76 -0.63
CA THR A 115 4.01 20.12 -1.10
C THR A 115 2.60 20.57 -0.71
N ALA A 116 2.53 21.62 0.11
CA ALA A 116 1.26 22.22 0.50
C ALA A 116 0.64 22.94 -0.71
N MET A 117 -0.67 22.78 -0.89
CA MET A 117 -1.50 23.43 -1.88
C MET A 117 -2.66 24.13 -1.17
N GLU A 118 -3.42 24.98 -1.84
CA GLU A 118 -4.48 25.79 -1.22
C GLU A 118 -5.50 24.98 -0.40
N ALA A 119 -5.95 23.83 -0.94
CA ALA A 119 -6.94 22.97 -0.29
C ALA A 119 -6.54 21.47 -0.27
N SER A 120 -5.24 21.20 -0.45
CA SER A 120 -4.76 19.83 -0.59
C SER A 120 -3.26 19.76 -0.29
N MET A 121 -2.72 18.55 -0.28
CA MET A 121 -1.28 18.32 -0.24
C MET A 121 -0.90 17.35 -1.35
N ALA A 122 0.06 17.72 -2.17
CA ALA A 122 0.69 16.82 -3.11
C ALA A 122 1.80 16.03 -2.42
N ILE A 123 1.84 14.74 -2.70
CA ILE A 123 2.85 13.81 -2.20
C ILE A 123 3.52 13.18 -3.43
N ASP A 124 4.83 13.31 -3.51
CA ASP A 124 5.66 12.73 -4.57
C ASP A 124 6.65 11.77 -3.92
N LEU A 125 6.45 10.49 -4.13
CA LEU A 125 7.31 9.43 -3.62
C LEU A 125 8.21 8.95 -4.75
N THR A 126 9.51 8.96 -4.51
CA THR A 126 10.49 8.33 -5.39
C THR A 126 11.36 7.37 -4.60
N TRP A 127 11.83 6.32 -5.23
CA TRP A 127 12.84 5.47 -4.64
C TRP A 127 14.03 5.27 -5.56
N GLU A 128 15.13 4.87 -4.96
CA GLU A 128 16.38 4.58 -5.65
C GLU A 128 16.97 3.26 -5.16
N GLY A 129 17.73 2.63 -6.03
CA GLY A 129 18.53 1.46 -5.69
C GLY A 129 17.72 0.21 -5.33
N LYS A 130 16.49 0.08 -5.84
CA LYS A 130 15.73 -1.15 -5.74
C LYS A 130 16.40 -2.22 -6.60
N ARG A 131 16.70 -3.36 -6.00
CA ARG A 131 17.35 -4.48 -6.71
C ARG A 131 16.33 -5.49 -7.20
N ALA A 132 16.65 -6.13 -8.34
CA ALA A 132 15.92 -7.30 -8.81
C ALA A 132 16.24 -8.51 -7.91
N VAL A 133 15.21 -9.17 -7.41
CA VAL A 133 15.32 -10.37 -6.58
C VAL A 133 14.22 -11.35 -6.95
N PHE A 134 14.49 -12.65 -6.74
CA PHE A 134 13.48 -13.71 -6.89
C PHE A 134 12.69 -13.97 -5.62
N LEU A 135 12.95 -13.24 -4.55
CA LEU A 135 12.19 -13.37 -3.31
C LEU A 135 10.81 -12.71 -3.47
N PRO A 136 9.75 -13.33 -2.95
CA PRO A 136 8.43 -12.72 -2.92
C PRO A 136 8.45 -11.42 -2.12
N GLU A 137 8.05 -10.34 -2.75
CA GLU A 137 8.09 -9.00 -2.15
C GLU A 137 7.00 -8.08 -2.68
N SER A 138 6.69 -7.06 -1.90
CA SER A 138 5.83 -5.97 -2.31
C SER A 138 6.14 -4.68 -1.58
N SER A 139 5.81 -3.56 -2.21
CA SER A 139 5.94 -2.22 -1.62
C SER A 139 4.59 -1.52 -1.62
N TRP A 140 4.29 -0.84 -0.54
CA TRP A 140 2.99 -0.25 -0.29
C TRP A 140 3.14 1.18 0.26
N PHE A 141 2.12 1.99 0.01
CA PHE A 141 1.99 3.30 0.59
C PHE A 141 0.68 3.37 1.36
N GLU A 142 0.77 3.45 2.68
CA GLU A 142 -0.35 3.27 3.60
C GLU A 142 -0.94 4.62 4.03
N PHE A 143 -2.27 4.64 4.15
CA PHE A 143 -3.06 5.76 4.63
C PHE A 143 -4.03 5.26 5.68
N THR A 144 -3.84 5.68 6.91
CA THR A 144 -4.72 5.35 8.04
C THR A 144 -5.18 6.65 8.69
N PRO A 145 -6.16 7.34 8.09
CA PRO A 145 -6.62 8.61 8.63
C PRO A 145 -7.33 8.42 9.98
N LYS A 146 -7.18 9.40 10.86
CA LYS A 146 -7.91 9.45 12.11
C LYS A 146 -9.35 9.85 11.86
N LEU A 147 -10.23 8.85 11.91
CA LEU A 147 -11.66 9.05 11.71
C LEU A 147 -12.30 9.56 12.99
N GLN A 148 -13.18 10.55 12.88
CA GLN A 148 -13.80 11.23 13.99
C GLN A 148 -15.11 10.54 14.46
N GLY A 149 -15.43 10.59 15.77
CA GLY A 149 -16.68 10.11 16.32
C GLY A 149 -16.76 8.60 16.57
N ASP A 150 -18.00 8.11 16.83
CA ASP A 150 -18.24 6.68 17.06
C ASP A 150 -18.08 5.90 15.76
N LEU A 151 -17.06 5.06 15.70
CA LEU A 151 -16.58 4.37 14.50
C LEU A 151 -17.50 3.24 14.03
N SER A 152 -18.46 2.82 14.85
CA SER A 152 -19.13 1.53 14.65
C SER A 152 -20.07 1.47 13.45
N ASN A 153 -20.56 2.61 12.91
CA ASN A 153 -21.50 2.61 11.76
C ASN A 153 -21.47 3.89 10.91
N ARG A 154 -20.45 4.73 11.04
CA ARG A 154 -20.51 6.10 10.48
C ARG A 154 -19.53 6.38 9.36
N TRP A 155 -18.53 5.53 9.15
CA TRP A 155 -17.53 5.75 8.12
C TRP A 155 -17.61 4.71 7.02
N VAL A 156 -17.49 5.18 5.78
CA VAL A 156 -17.48 4.37 4.57
C VAL A 156 -16.17 4.62 3.85
N LEU A 157 -15.51 3.55 3.45
CA LEU A 157 -14.42 3.61 2.49
C LEU A 157 -15.00 3.36 1.10
N SER A 158 -14.82 4.30 0.20
CA SER A 158 -15.21 4.20 -1.20
C SER A 158 -14.01 4.35 -2.12
N VAL A 159 -14.13 3.82 -3.31
CA VAL A 159 -13.08 3.84 -4.34
C VAL A 159 -13.64 4.30 -5.69
N ASP A 160 -12.79 4.91 -6.50
CA ASP A 160 -13.11 5.26 -7.87
C ASP A 160 -12.69 4.11 -8.77
N LYS A 161 -13.61 3.57 -9.51
CA LYS A 161 -13.38 2.43 -10.37
C LYS A 161 -14.30 2.44 -11.58
N MET A 162 -13.77 2.10 -12.75
CA MET A 162 -14.52 1.96 -14.00
C MET A 162 -15.31 3.23 -14.42
N GLY A 163 -14.69 4.40 -14.25
CA GLY A 163 -15.32 5.67 -14.55
C GLY A 163 -16.44 6.08 -13.60
N LYS A 164 -16.57 5.38 -12.46
CA LYS A 164 -17.50 5.73 -11.39
C LYS A 164 -16.70 6.18 -10.17
N GLU A 165 -17.07 7.30 -9.62
CA GLU A 165 -16.51 7.82 -8.39
C GLU A 165 -17.24 7.26 -7.17
N ASN A 166 -16.51 7.15 -6.07
CA ASN A 166 -17.04 6.84 -4.75
C ASN A 166 -17.89 5.56 -4.68
N ILE A 167 -17.48 4.49 -5.35
CA ILE A 167 -18.10 3.19 -5.16
C ILE A 167 -17.76 2.70 -3.75
N ASP A 168 -18.78 2.40 -2.96
CA ASP A 168 -18.59 1.82 -1.63
C ASP A 168 -17.85 0.47 -1.74
N THR A 169 -16.82 0.28 -0.91
CA THR A 169 -16.04 -0.97 -0.93
C THR A 169 -16.88 -2.18 -0.54
N SER A 170 -17.97 -2.00 0.19
CA SER A 170 -18.94 -3.07 0.47
C SER A 170 -19.66 -3.54 -0.80
N ASP A 171 -19.94 -2.63 -1.73
CA ASP A 171 -20.64 -2.95 -2.99
C ASP A 171 -19.75 -3.68 -4.00
N VAL A 172 -18.43 -3.53 -3.89
CA VAL A 172 -17.47 -4.22 -4.77
C VAL A 172 -16.92 -5.52 -4.17
N VAL A 173 -17.58 -6.02 -3.12
CA VAL A 173 -17.15 -7.25 -2.41
C VAL A 173 -15.70 -7.14 -1.94
N ALA A 174 -15.27 -5.94 -1.61
CA ALA A 174 -13.93 -5.72 -1.08
C ALA A 174 -13.86 -6.23 0.35
N LYS A 175 -13.11 -7.28 0.55
CA LYS A 175 -12.82 -7.81 1.88
C LYS A 175 -11.53 -7.20 2.41
N ALA A 176 -11.45 -7.10 3.72
CA ALA A 176 -10.27 -6.55 4.38
C ALA A 176 -9.01 -7.28 3.90
N GLY A 177 -8.04 -6.52 3.40
CA GLY A 177 -6.79 -7.04 2.86
C GLY A 177 -6.84 -7.60 1.43
N ALA A 178 -8.00 -7.62 0.78
CA ALA A 178 -8.09 -7.93 -0.66
C ALA A 178 -7.45 -6.81 -1.49
N VAL A 179 -6.87 -7.16 -2.62
CA VAL A 179 -6.35 -6.16 -3.56
C VAL A 179 -7.38 -5.86 -4.62
N LEU A 180 -7.75 -4.60 -4.73
CA LEU A 180 -8.60 -4.09 -5.78
C LEU A 180 -7.77 -3.70 -6.99
N HIS A 181 -8.09 -4.32 -8.13
CA HIS A 181 -7.46 -4.03 -9.40
C HIS A 181 -8.25 -2.98 -10.20
N GLY A 182 -7.53 -2.22 -11.00
CA GLY A 182 -8.15 -1.33 -12.00
C GLY A 182 -8.85 -0.14 -11.37
N LEU A 183 -8.24 0.49 -10.38
CA LEU A 183 -8.55 1.88 -10.07
C LEU A 183 -8.36 2.70 -11.35
N ASP A 184 -9.20 3.72 -11.52
CA ASP A 184 -9.11 4.58 -12.70
C ASP A 184 -7.72 5.23 -12.75
N PRO A 185 -6.91 4.97 -13.79
CA PRO A 185 -5.50 5.39 -13.79
C PRO A 185 -5.32 6.90 -13.90
N VAL A 186 -6.37 7.65 -14.23
CA VAL A 186 -6.28 9.09 -14.46
C VAL A 186 -6.72 9.90 -13.26
N TYR A 187 -7.63 9.37 -12.42
CA TYR A 187 -8.17 10.06 -11.24
C TYR A 187 -8.58 9.07 -10.14
N GLY A 188 -8.08 7.84 -10.22
CA GLY A 188 -8.45 6.79 -9.29
C GLY A 188 -7.99 7.09 -7.89
N GLY A 189 -8.91 7.02 -6.96
CA GLY A 189 -8.64 7.31 -5.57
C GLY A 189 -9.49 6.52 -4.61
N MET A 190 -9.30 6.83 -3.35
CA MET A 190 -10.11 6.33 -2.26
C MET A 190 -10.57 7.49 -1.41
N THR A 191 -11.76 7.34 -0.84
CA THR A 191 -12.36 8.34 0.03
C THR A 191 -12.87 7.66 1.30
N PHE A 192 -12.40 8.13 2.43
CA PHE A 192 -12.98 7.85 3.75
C PHE A 192 -13.98 8.96 4.03
N ARG A 193 -15.26 8.65 4.08
CA ARG A 193 -16.31 9.63 4.30
C ARG A 193 -17.20 9.25 5.48
N SER A 194 -17.66 10.24 6.22
CA SER A 194 -18.65 10.05 7.27
C SER A 194 -20.04 9.80 6.65
N GLY A 195 -20.69 8.74 7.08
CA GLY A 195 -22.07 8.46 6.68
C GLY A 195 -23.10 9.39 7.35
N SER A 196 -22.76 10.00 8.49
CA SER A 196 -23.62 10.94 9.20
C SER A 196 -23.38 12.41 8.84
N GLU A 197 -22.18 12.74 8.43
CA GLU A 197 -21.75 14.07 8.03
C GLU A 197 -20.98 13.99 6.71
N PRO A 198 -21.67 13.96 5.56
CA PRO A 198 -21.03 13.74 4.26
C PRO A 198 -19.99 14.81 3.87
N SER A 199 -20.03 15.98 4.52
CA SER A 199 -18.99 17.01 4.38
C SER A 199 -17.63 16.57 4.95
N GLN A 200 -17.63 15.68 5.94
CA GLN A 200 -16.40 15.15 6.50
C GLN A 200 -15.87 14.01 5.64
N ALA A 201 -14.80 14.28 4.93
CA ALA A 201 -14.15 13.31 4.06
C ALA A 201 -12.62 13.46 4.05
N PHE A 202 -11.94 12.35 3.95
CA PHE A 202 -10.51 12.30 3.66
C PHE A 202 -10.31 11.53 2.36
N ARG A 203 -9.79 12.23 1.34
CA ARG A 203 -9.59 11.66 0.01
C ARG A 203 -8.12 11.52 -0.33
N VAL A 204 -7.76 10.41 -0.93
CA VAL A 204 -6.45 10.15 -1.53
C VAL A 204 -6.64 9.85 -3.00
N GLU A 205 -6.09 10.66 -3.86
CA GLU A 205 -6.01 10.42 -5.30
C GLU A 205 -4.63 9.82 -5.62
N SER A 206 -4.59 8.73 -6.38
CA SER A 206 -3.36 8.14 -6.90
C SER A 206 -3.25 8.46 -8.38
N LEU A 207 -2.12 9.01 -8.80
CA LEU A 207 -1.87 9.33 -10.21
C LEU A 207 -1.11 8.21 -10.93
N ASP A 208 -0.41 7.35 -10.20
CA ASP A 208 0.50 6.37 -10.78
C ASP A 208 0.25 4.93 -10.28
N ALA A 209 -0.35 4.74 -9.11
CA ALA A 209 -0.62 3.42 -8.54
C ALA A 209 -2.08 3.02 -8.76
N GLY A 210 -2.31 2.00 -9.57
CA GLY A 210 -3.65 1.51 -9.94
C GLY A 210 -4.19 0.35 -9.11
N LEU A 211 -3.45 -0.10 -8.10
CA LEU A 211 -3.85 -1.19 -7.21
C LEU A 211 -3.94 -0.68 -5.78
N MET A 212 -4.97 -1.08 -5.04
CA MET A 212 -5.09 -0.76 -3.63
C MET A 212 -5.64 -1.95 -2.83
N SER A 213 -5.34 -1.95 -1.55
CA SER A 213 -5.91 -2.86 -0.57
C SER A 213 -6.66 -2.05 0.48
N PRO A 214 -7.98 -2.23 0.65
CA PRO A 214 -8.73 -1.62 1.72
C PRO A 214 -8.44 -2.33 3.04
N GLY A 215 -8.39 -1.57 4.12
CA GLY A 215 -8.06 -2.08 5.43
C GLY A 215 -6.57 -2.39 5.58
N TYR A 216 -6.26 -3.04 6.68
CA TYR A 216 -4.90 -3.44 6.99
C TYR A 216 -4.38 -4.45 5.96
N VAL A 217 -3.30 -4.16 5.27
CA VAL A 217 -2.66 -5.10 4.33
C VAL A 217 -2.13 -6.31 5.13
N ARG A 218 -3.02 -7.26 5.40
CA ARG A 218 -2.66 -8.48 6.16
C ARG A 218 -1.86 -9.41 5.31
N ASN A 219 -2.24 -9.49 4.04
CA ASN A 219 -1.64 -10.42 3.11
C ASN A 219 -1.54 -9.81 1.73
N THR A 220 -0.45 -10.05 1.03
CA THR A 220 -0.29 -9.66 -0.37
C THR A 220 -1.03 -10.60 -1.32
N TRP A 221 -1.59 -11.67 -0.79
CA TRP A 221 -2.26 -12.71 -1.54
C TRP A 221 -3.77 -12.48 -1.48
N ASN A 222 -4.41 -12.38 -2.64
CA ASN A 222 -5.85 -12.18 -2.77
C ASN A 222 -6.73 -13.23 -2.08
N PHE A 223 -6.16 -14.33 -1.60
CA PHE A 223 -6.91 -15.51 -1.21
C PHE A 223 -6.96 -15.75 0.29
N GLU A 224 -5.98 -15.31 1.07
CA GLU A 224 -5.93 -15.59 2.50
C GLU A 224 -6.59 -14.53 3.39
N ALA A 225 -6.88 -13.37 2.86
CA ALA A 225 -7.62 -12.34 3.57
C ALA A 225 -9.12 -12.68 3.72
N TYR A 226 -9.48 -13.90 3.36
CA TYR A 226 -10.87 -14.33 3.30
C TYR A 226 -11.35 -14.87 4.65
N ASP A 227 -11.39 -14.05 5.68
CA ASP A 227 -12.21 -14.32 6.85
C ASP A 227 -13.68 -13.93 6.62
N GLY A 228 -13.99 -13.36 5.45
CA GLY A 228 -15.32 -12.92 5.09
C GLY A 228 -15.71 -11.55 5.61
N SER A 229 -14.87 -10.95 6.45
CA SER A 229 -15.17 -9.64 7.04
C SER A 229 -15.09 -8.52 6.00
N PRO A 230 -16.00 -7.55 6.02
CA PRO A 230 -15.88 -6.37 5.19
C PRO A 230 -14.65 -5.55 5.59
N ALA A 231 -14.10 -4.79 4.63
CA ALA A 231 -13.06 -3.82 4.92
C ALA A 231 -13.60 -2.75 5.86
N ARG A 232 -12.89 -2.47 6.93
CA ARG A 232 -13.29 -1.46 7.91
C ARG A 232 -12.52 -0.18 7.64
N PRO A 233 -13.17 0.98 7.47
CA PRO A 233 -12.51 2.25 7.19
C PRO A 233 -11.44 2.63 8.21
N GLN A 234 -11.64 2.30 9.49
CA GLN A 234 -10.68 2.57 10.55
C GLN A 234 -9.36 1.78 10.40
N ASP A 235 -9.35 0.72 9.63
CA ASP A 235 -8.12 -0.04 9.36
C ASP A 235 -7.28 0.61 8.23
N GLY A 236 -7.77 1.70 7.65
CA GLY A 236 -7.09 2.43 6.59
C GLY A 236 -7.15 1.73 5.23
N ALA A 237 -6.22 2.08 4.37
CA ALA A 237 -6.00 1.44 3.07
C ALA A 237 -4.58 1.70 2.60
N ALA A 238 -4.11 0.93 1.61
CA ALA A 238 -2.79 1.08 1.04
C ALA A 238 -2.80 0.96 -0.48
N PHE A 239 -1.99 1.77 -1.15
CA PHE A 239 -1.71 1.62 -2.57
C PHE A 239 -0.51 0.71 -2.78
N ASN A 240 -0.65 -0.24 -3.69
CA ASN A 240 0.47 -1.08 -4.12
C ASN A 240 1.35 -0.32 -5.09
N LEU A 241 2.59 -0.13 -4.74
CA LEU A 241 3.58 0.55 -5.57
C LEU A 241 4.35 -0.45 -6.44
N HIS A 242 4.61 -1.62 -5.91
CA HIS A 242 5.25 -2.73 -6.60
C HIS A 242 4.89 -4.05 -5.92
N SER A 243 4.70 -5.07 -6.74
CA SER A 243 4.63 -6.44 -6.26
C SER A 243 5.06 -7.37 -7.37
N ASN A 244 5.99 -8.26 -7.08
CA ASN A 244 6.35 -9.31 -8.01
C ASN A 244 5.40 -10.53 -7.94
N LEU A 245 4.32 -10.42 -7.17
CA LEU A 245 3.33 -11.47 -6.96
C LEU A 245 2.04 -11.26 -7.76
N TYR A 246 1.74 -9.99 -8.13
CA TYR A 246 0.47 -9.63 -8.77
C TYR A 246 0.58 -9.42 -10.28
N THR A 247 1.76 -9.52 -10.83
CA THR A 247 2.01 -9.12 -12.22
C THR A 247 1.52 -10.12 -13.25
N THR A 248 1.04 -11.31 -12.84
CA THR A 248 0.59 -12.31 -13.79
C THR A 248 -0.63 -13.09 -13.32
N ASN A 249 -1.51 -13.34 -14.26
CA ASN A 249 -2.64 -14.25 -14.06
C ASN A 249 -2.22 -15.73 -14.02
N TYR A 250 -0.97 -16.05 -14.34
CA TYR A 250 -0.56 -17.43 -14.59
C TYR A 250 0.87 -17.68 -14.11
N VAL A 251 1.06 -17.83 -12.80
CA VAL A 251 2.18 -18.63 -12.29
C VAL A 251 3.59 -18.17 -12.70
N VAL A 252 3.74 -17.03 -13.37
CA VAL A 252 5.03 -16.50 -13.75
C VAL A 252 5.39 -15.34 -12.81
N TYR A 253 6.43 -15.57 -12.08
CA TYR A 253 7.04 -14.65 -11.18
C TYR A 253 7.95 -13.71 -11.95
N TYR A 254 7.60 -12.43 -11.99
CA TYR A 254 8.44 -11.42 -12.63
C TYR A 254 9.16 -10.60 -11.56
N PRO A 255 10.46 -10.84 -11.40
CA PRO A 255 11.26 -9.97 -10.54
C PRO A 255 11.30 -8.56 -11.14
N TRP A 256 11.55 -7.59 -10.28
CA TRP A 256 11.86 -6.24 -10.71
C TRP A 256 13.05 -6.23 -11.67
N ILE A 257 12.94 -5.47 -12.76
CA ILE A 257 14.03 -5.34 -13.74
C ILE A 257 15.09 -4.39 -13.19
N GLN A 258 16.36 -4.77 -13.26
CA GLN A 258 17.44 -3.98 -12.66
C GLN A 258 17.57 -2.58 -13.26
N GLU A 259 17.22 -2.43 -14.52
CA GLU A 259 17.19 -1.15 -15.23
C GLU A 259 16.13 -0.18 -14.66
N ASP A 260 15.08 -0.72 -14.05
CA ASP A 260 14.00 0.05 -13.41
C ASP A 260 14.22 0.23 -11.90
N SER A 261 15.48 0.39 -11.48
CA SER A 261 15.83 0.51 -10.06
C SER A 261 15.31 1.79 -9.39
N THR A 262 14.76 2.71 -10.16
CA THR A 262 14.12 3.94 -9.70
C THR A 262 12.66 3.98 -10.15
N SER A 263 11.78 4.52 -9.31
CA SER A 263 10.38 4.74 -9.66
C SER A 263 9.81 5.95 -8.94
N ARG A 264 8.73 6.48 -9.47
CA ARG A 264 8.03 7.64 -8.94
C ARG A 264 6.54 7.38 -8.86
N PHE A 265 5.93 7.76 -7.73
CA PHE A 265 4.51 7.66 -7.48
C PHE A 265 3.99 8.96 -6.87
N ARG A 266 2.90 9.48 -7.43
CA ARG A 266 2.32 10.76 -7.02
C ARG A 266 0.92 10.57 -6.48
N PHE A 267 0.64 11.30 -5.41
CA PHE A 267 -0.65 11.28 -4.74
C PHE A 267 -1.08 12.70 -4.41
N ILE A 268 -2.38 12.91 -4.29
CA ILE A 268 -2.96 14.14 -3.77
C ILE A 268 -3.88 13.77 -2.61
N ILE A 269 -3.68 14.39 -1.46
CA ILE A 269 -4.57 14.21 -0.32
C ILE A 269 -5.37 15.48 -0.07
N ARG A 270 -6.64 15.29 0.28
CA ARG A 270 -7.58 16.35 0.65
C ARG A 270 -8.34 15.95 1.89
N ALA A 271 -8.62 16.93 2.75
CA ALA A 271 -9.49 16.76 3.89
C ALA A 271 -10.60 17.82 3.81
N ASP A 272 -11.83 17.34 3.83
CA ASP A 272 -13.03 18.17 3.90
C ASP A 272 -13.66 18.00 5.29
N SER A 273 -14.10 19.09 5.87
CA SER A 273 -14.61 19.16 7.25
C SER A 273 -15.90 19.97 7.29
#